data_904531fbb1b1ba4e719061607202bbbb
#
_entry.id   904531fbb1b1ba4e719061607202bbbb
#
_cell.length_a   1.000
_cell.length_b   1.000
_cell.length_c   1.000
_cell.angle_alpha   90.00
_cell.angle_beta   90.00
_cell.angle_gamma   90.00
#
_symmetry.space_group_name_H-M   'P 1'
#
loop_
_entity.id
_entity.type
_entity.pdbx_description
1 polymer ?
#
loop_
_entity_poly.entity_id
_entity_poly.type
_entity_poly.pdbx_seq_one_letter_code
_entity_poly.pdbx_strand_id
1 'polypeptide(L)'
;MAQVAGFAWIRLDISDFPTRHPYGLGLWQNHIERILAGWVGELEVPIYRGREVSGFAQDESGVDVELSDGHSMRAAYLVGCDGGRSLIRKVAGIEFPGWDPTASTLIAQVEMDQEPEWGLRRDAAGRIPSARHRIQSSGGVR
;
A
#
# COMPACT_ATOMS: atom_id res chain seq x y z
N MET A 1 -6.61 -2.80 -20.05
CA MET A 1 -5.37 -2.38 -19.37
C MET A 1 -4.98 -1.05 -19.97
N ALA A 2 -4.59 -0.08 -19.15
CA ALA A 2 -4.25 1.26 -19.64
C ALA A 2 -2.74 1.33 -19.90
N GLN A 3 -2.34 1.66 -21.14
CA GLN A 3 -0.95 1.92 -21.52
C GLN A 3 -0.54 3.36 -21.19
N VAL A 4 -1.00 3.83 -20.03
CA VAL A 4 -0.81 5.21 -19.57
C VAL A 4 -0.39 5.19 -18.12
N ALA A 5 0.69 5.88 -17.80
CA ALA A 5 1.07 6.25 -16.44
C ALA A 5 0.73 7.71 -16.16
N GLY A 6 0.70 8.10 -14.90
CA GLY A 6 0.47 9.48 -14.48
C GLY A 6 1.57 9.94 -13.53
N PHE A 7 2.13 11.11 -13.78
CA PHE A 7 3.04 11.78 -12.88
C PHE A 7 2.70 13.27 -12.82
N ALA A 8 2.54 13.80 -11.63
CA ALA A 8 2.22 15.20 -11.40
C ALA A 8 1.06 15.73 -12.29
N TRP A 9 0.01 14.90 -12.49
CA TRP A 9 -1.15 15.15 -13.34
C TRP A 9 -0.87 15.15 -14.86
N ILE A 10 0.34 14.80 -15.28
CA ILE A 10 0.72 14.60 -16.66
C ILE A 10 0.47 13.14 -17.03
N ARG A 11 -0.20 12.92 -18.16
CA ARG A 11 -0.37 11.57 -18.71
C ARG A 11 0.87 11.24 -19.54
N LEU A 12 1.45 10.08 -19.26
CA LEU A 12 2.60 9.54 -19.98
C LEU A 12 2.12 8.31 -20.76
N ASP A 13 2.35 8.30 -22.06
CA ASP A 13 2.21 7.08 -22.85
C ASP A 13 3.41 6.17 -22.51
N ILE A 14 3.12 4.94 -22.12
CA ILE A 14 4.12 3.93 -21.77
C ILE A 14 4.02 2.71 -22.69
N SER A 15 3.33 2.83 -23.81
CA SER A 15 3.11 1.71 -24.73
C SER A 15 4.40 1.20 -25.37
N ASP A 16 5.41 2.06 -25.51
CA ASP A 16 6.74 1.78 -26.05
C ASP A 16 7.79 1.44 -24.99
N PHE A 17 7.39 1.38 -23.69
CA PHE A 17 8.32 1.05 -22.63
C PHE A 17 8.87 -0.38 -22.81
N PRO A 18 10.21 -0.58 -22.71
CA PRO A 18 10.86 -1.86 -22.99
C PRO A 18 10.59 -2.91 -21.89
N THR A 19 9.35 -3.32 -21.75
CA THR A 19 8.89 -4.32 -20.78
C THR A 19 7.84 -5.23 -21.43
N ARG A 20 7.67 -6.43 -20.87
CA ARG A 20 6.57 -7.33 -21.26
C ARG A 20 5.19 -6.78 -20.89
N HIS A 21 5.14 -5.80 -19.98
CA HIS A 21 3.93 -5.27 -19.39
C HIS A 21 3.91 -3.73 -19.45
N PRO A 22 3.84 -3.11 -20.66
CA PRO A 22 3.81 -1.67 -20.81
C PRO A 22 2.41 -1.12 -20.50
N TYR A 23 1.90 -1.40 -19.31
CA TYR A 23 0.57 -0.97 -18.88
C TYR A 23 0.48 -0.84 -17.36
N GLY A 24 -0.39 0.05 -16.92
CA GLY A 24 -0.80 0.13 -15.51
C GLY A 24 -1.91 -0.87 -15.20
N LEU A 25 -1.79 -1.55 -14.07
CA LEU A 25 -2.81 -2.43 -13.53
C LEU A 25 -3.28 -1.88 -12.18
N GLY A 26 -4.55 -1.49 -12.11
CA GLY A 26 -5.20 -1.12 -10.85
C GLY A 26 -5.77 -2.36 -10.17
N LEU A 27 -5.31 -2.62 -8.96
CA LEU A 27 -5.82 -3.68 -8.09
C LEU A 27 -6.16 -3.10 -6.72
N TRP A 28 -7.20 -3.63 -6.10
CA TRP A 28 -7.44 -3.35 -4.70
C TRP A 28 -6.33 -3.93 -3.83
N GLN A 29 -5.99 -3.22 -2.76
CA GLN A 29 -4.88 -3.59 -1.88
C GLN A 29 -5.02 -5.00 -1.31
N ASN A 30 -6.23 -5.43 -0.95
CA ASN A 30 -6.50 -6.78 -0.46
C ASN A 30 -6.12 -7.90 -1.46
N HIS A 31 -6.21 -7.64 -2.77
CA HIS A 31 -5.75 -8.59 -3.79
C HIS A 31 -4.24 -8.63 -3.86
N ILE A 32 -3.58 -7.47 -3.79
CA ILE A 32 -2.12 -7.36 -3.77
C ILE A 32 -1.58 -8.08 -2.54
N GLU A 33 -2.13 -7.81 -1.37
CA GLU A 33 -1.73 -8.44 -0.12
C GLU A 33 -1.88 -9.97 -0.16
N ARG A 34 -2.98 -10.47 -0.75
CA ARG A 34 -3.19 -11.91 -0.90
C ARG A 34 -2.14 -12.57 -1.80
N ILE A 35 -1.79 -11.92 -2.92
CA ILE A 35 -0.75 -12.43 -3.83
C ILE A 35 0.60 -12.44 -3.12
N LEU A 36 0.97 -11.36 -2.46
CA LEU A 36 2.23 -11.25 -1.73
C LEU A 36 2.31 -12.23 -0.56
N ALA A 37 1.21 -12.42 0.17
CA ALA A 37 1.15 -13.40 1.24
C ALA A 37 1.32 -14.85 0.72
N GLY A 38 0.79 -15.14 -0.48
CA GLY A 38 1.04 -16.41 -1.16
C GLY A 38 2.53 -16.64 -1.44
N TRP A 39 3.22 -15.65 -2.01
CA TRP A 39 4.67 -15.73 -2.27
C TRP A 39 5.50 -15.88 -1.00
N VAL A 40 5.15 -15.13 0.05
CA VAL A 40 5.83 -15.27 1.36
C VAL A 40 5.64 -16.68 1.92
N GLY A 41 4.43 -17.26 1.74
CA GLY A 41 4.16 -18.64 2.14
C GLY A 41 4.99 -19.68 1.37
N GLU A 42 5.18 -19.48 0.04
CA GLU A 42 6.07 -20.32 -0.78
C GLU A 42 7.55 -20.26 -0.36
N LEU A 43 7.95 -19.10 0.19
CA LEU A 43 9.31 -18.89 0.72
C LEU A 43 9.46 -19.37 2.18
N GLU A 44 8.41 -19.92 2.77
CA GLU A 44 8.37 -20.40 4.16
C GLU A 44 8.78 -19.33 5.20
N VAL A 45 8.58 -18.04 4.87
CA VAL A 45 8.88 -16.95 5.80
C VAL A 45 7.72 -16.79 6.77
N PRO A 46 7.94 -16.87 8.09
CA PRO A 46 6.87 -16.74 9.07
C PRO A 46 6.32 -15.32 9.11
N ILE A 47 4.99 -15.21 9.15
CA ILE A 47 4.27 -13.94 9.33
C ILE A 47 3.55 -13.98 10.68
N TYR A 48 3.93 -13.12 11.60
CA TYR A 48 3.31 -12.99 12.91
C TYR A 48 2.28 -11.86 12.90
N ARG A 49 1.01 -12.21 12.65
CA ARG A 49 -0.08 -11.25 12.68
C ARG A 49 -0.59 -11.00 14.10
N GLY A 50 -1.18 -9.82 14.34
CA GLY A 50 -1.70 -9.45 15.65
C GLY A 50 -0.61 -9.21 16.70
N ARG A 51 0.62 -8.97 16.27
CA ARG A 51 1.73 -8.60 17.14
C ARG A 51 2.06 -7.13 16.90
N GLU A 52 2.04 -6.35 17.96
CA GLU A 52 2.40 -4.94 17.92
C GLU A 52 3.82 -4.76 18.42
N VAL A 53 4.64 -4.05 17.66
CA VAL A 53 6.00 -3.68 18.07
C VAL A 53 5.91 -2.46 18.97
N SER A 54 6.47 -2.54 20.17
CA SER A 54 6.52 -1.45 21.16
C SER A 54 7.86 -0.72 21.19
N GLY A 55 8.93 -1.36 20.72
CA GLY A 55 10.26 -0.78 20.67
C GLY A 55 11.29 -1.72 20.07
N PHE A 56 12.54 -1.29 20.11
CA PHE A 56 13.69 -2.14 19.82
C PHE A 56 14.94 -1.62 20.50
N ALA A 57 15.88 -2.54 20.73
CA ALA A 57 17.25 -2.24 21.11
C ALA A 57 18.21 -2.92 20.14
N GLN A 58 19.36 -2.32 19.85
CA GLN A 58 20.37 -2.91 18.96
C GLN A 58 21.73 -2.91 19.59
N ASP A 59 22.54 -3.91 19.23
CA ASP A 59 23.95 -4.02 19.56
C ASP A 59 24.78 -4.39 18.29
N GLU A 60 26.06 -4.68 18.46
CA GLU A 60 26.96 -5.03 17.35
C GLU A 60 26.56 -6.34 16.64
N SER A 61 25.76 -7.20 17.27
CA SER A 61 25.37 -8.53 16.78
C SER A 61 23.96 -8.60 16.19
N GLY A 62 23.13 -7.54 16.35
CA GLY A 62 21.77 -7.52 15.83
C GLY A 62 20.81 -6.61 16.59
N VAL A 63 19.54 -6.91 16.47
CA VAL A 63 18.46 -6.10 17.04
C VAL A 63 17.46 -6.99 17.80
N ASP A 64 17.08 -6.56 18.99
CA ASP A 64 16.00 -7.12 19.78
C ASP A 64 14.75 -6.28 19.57
N VAL A 65 13.72 -6.87 18.98
CA VAL A 65 12.43 -6.22 18.73
C VAL A 65 11.48 -6.55 19.87
N GLU A 66 10.99 -5.52 20.53
CA GLU A 66 10.07 -5.65 21.66
C GLU A 66 8.62 -5.64 21.18
N LEU A 67 7.81 -6.53 21.72
CA LEU A 67 6.40 -6.66 21.43
C LEU A 67 5.55 -6.21 22.62
N SER A 68 4.37 -5.68 22.32
CA SER A 68 3.45 -5.16 23.36
C SER A 68 2.95 -6.22 24.34
N ASP A 69 3.07 -7.50 24.01
CA ASP A 69 2.74 -8.64 24.87
C ASP A 69 3.89 -9.06 25.82
N GLY A 70 4.99 -8.31 25.83
CA GLY A 70 6.17 -8.56 26.67
C GLY A 70 7.16 -9.57 26.09
N HIS A 71 6.90 -10.13 24.91
CA HIS A 71 7.88 -10.96 24.21
C HIS A 71 8.88 -10.11 23.43
N SER A 72 10.02 -10.70 23.10
CA SER A 72 11.01 -10.11 22.21
C SER A 72 11.42 -11.08 21.12
N MET A 73 11.88 -10.52 20.00
CA MET A 73 12.39 -11.28 18.86
C MET A 73 13.78 -10.76 18.47
N ARG A 74 14.74 -11.64 18.36
CA ARG A 74 16.09 -11.31 17.91
C ARG A 74 16.22 -11.48 16.40
N ALA A 75 16.82 -10.49 15.74
CA ALA A 75 17.13 -10.53 14.33
C ALA A 75 18.49 -9.89 14.04
N ALA A 76 19.08 -10.20 12.89
CA ALA A 76 20.30 -9.53 12.42
C ALA A 76 20.01 -8.08 12.02
N TYR A 77 18.86 -7.84 11.40
CA TYR A 77 18.42 -6.52 10.92
C TYR A 77 16.93 -6.31 11.18
N LEU A 78 16.54 -5.05 11.39
CA LEU A 78 15.15 -4.62 11.46
C LEU A 78 14.87 -3.62 10.34
N VAL A 79 13.83 -3.87 9.56
CA VAL A 79 13.34 -2.93 8.54
C VAL A 79 11.98 -2.38 8.98
N GLY A 80 11.91 -1.09 9.23
CA GLY A 80 10.67 -0.41 9.60
C GLY A 80 9.82 -0.08 8.39
N CYS A 81 8.70 -0.82 8.20
CA CYS A 81 7.70 -0.57 7.15
C CYS A 81 6.36 -0.12 7.76
N ASP A 82 6.40 0.61 8.87
CA ASP A 82 5.26 0.99 9.72
C ASP A 82 4.67 2.38 9.38
N GLY A 83 4.97 2.89 8.19
CA GLY A 83 4.32 4.06 7.58
C GLY A 83 4.80 5.42 8.10
N GLY A 84 4.09 6.49 7.73
CA GLY A 84 4.51 7.88 8.01
C GLY A 84 4.58 8.24 9.49
N ARG A 85 3.83 7.54 10.35
CA ARG A 85 3.86 7.72 11.81
C ARG A 85 4.83 6.78 12.51
N SER A 86 5.69 6.12 11.76
CA SER A 86 6.64 5.08 12.15
C SER A 86 7.15 5.20 13.59
N LEU A 87 6.89 4.13 14.38
CA LEU A 87 7.47 3.95 15.70
C LEU A 87 8.98 3.69 15.57
N ILE A 88 9.35 2.79 14.65
CA ILE A 88 10.75 2.37 14.44
C ILE A 88 11.62 3.59 14.12
N ARG A 89 11.18 4.45 13.22
CA ARG A 89 11.89 5.68 12.88
C ARG A 89 12.09 6.58 14.10
N LYS A 90 11.04 6.76 14.93
CA LYS A 90 11.09 7.61 16.13
C LYS A 90 12.04 7.05 17.18
N VAL A 91 11.97 5.75 17.45
CA VAL A 91 12.86 5.08 18.39
C VAL A 91 14.31 5.12 17.91
N ALA A 92 14.54 5.02 16.59
CA ALA A 92 15.86 5.19 15.98
C ALA A 92 16.38 6.63 15.99
N GLY A 93 15.60 7.61 16.43
CA GLY A 93 15.99 9.03 16.43
C GLY A 93 16.12 9.64 15.02
N ILE A 94 15.50 9.01 14.00
CA ILE A 94 15.55 9.50 12.62
C ILE A 94 14.48 10.56 12.42
N GLU A 95 14.90 11.75 12.02
CA GLU A 95 14.00 12.85 11.69
C GLU A 95 13.15 12.56 10.44
N PHE A 96 12.05 13.26 10.33
CA PHE A 96 11.16 13.19 9.17
C PHE A 96 10.80 14.63 8.74
N PRO A 97 11.79 15.39 8.23
CA PRO A 97 11.55 16.76 7.82
C PRO A 97 10.57 16.82 6.65
N GLY A 98 9.72 17.83 6.65
CA GLY A 98 8.70 18.01 5.61
C GLY A 98 7.78 19.16 5.94
N TRP A 99 6.74 19.30 5.16
CA TRP A 99 5.69 20.30 5.35
C TRP A 99 4.35 19.60 5.62
N ASP A 100 3.50 20.26 6.35
CA ASP A 100 2.14 19.79 6.57
C ASP A 100 1.37 19.73 5.23
N PRO A 101 0.44 18.77 5.08
CA PRO A 101 -0.36 18.66 3.87
C PRO A 101 -1.25 19.89 3.69
N THR A 102 -1.22 20.46 2.49
CA THR A 102 -2.07 21.60 2.10
C THR A 102 -3.39 21.18 1.46
N ALA A 103 -3.57 19.89 1.22
CA ALA A 103 -4.77 19.32 0.61
C ALA A 103 -5.10 17.95 1.20
N SER A 104 -6.37 17.59 1.19
CA SER A 104 -6.87 16.27 1.57
C SER A 104 -7.59 15.63 0.39
N THR A 105 -7.47 14.32 0.26
CA THR A 105 -8.22 13.53 -0.69
C THR A 105 -9.15 12.59 0.06
N LEU A 106 -10.43 12.66 -0.22
CA LEU A 106 -11.43 11.73 0.30
C LEU A 106 -11.62 10.61 -0.72
N ILE A 107 -11.55 9.38 -0.26
CA ILE A 107 -11.83 8.19 -1.07
C ILE A 107 -13.01 7.48 -0.43
N ALA A 108 -14.06 7.22 -1.22
CA ALA A 108 -15.22 6.50 -0.77
C ALA A 108 -15.59 5.40 -1.77
N GLN A 109 -16.02 4.27 -1.25
CA GLN A 109 -16.68 3.24 -2.02
C GLN A 109 -18.19 3.48 -1.88
N VAL A 110 -18.87 3.66 -2.99
CA VAL A 110 -20.29 4.02 -3.01
C VAL A 110 -21.05 3.13 -3.97
N GLU A 111 -22.33 2.92 -3.72
CA GLU A 111 -23.30 2.43 -4.68
C GLU A 111 -23.94 3.63 -5.37
N MET A 112 -24.11 3.54 -6.69
CA MET A 112 -24.67 4.63 -7.48
C MET A 112 -25.91 4.17 -8.20
N ASP A 113 -26.95 5.00 -8.19
CA ASP A 113 -28.20 4.74 -8.90
C ASP A 113 -28.04 4.81 -10.43
N GLN A 114 -27.06 5.57 -10.89
CA GLN A 114 -26.73 5.73 -12.29
C GLN A 114 -25.24 5.50 -12.52
N GLU A 115 -24.90 4.85 -13.64
CA GLU A 115 -23.51 4.63 -14.02
C GLU A 115 -22.84 5.98 -14.36
N PRO A 116 -21.77 6.37 -13.66
CA PRO A 116 -21.09 7.64 -13.92
C PRO A 116 -20.23 7.54 -15.18
N GLU A 117 -19.92 8.69 -15.77
CA GLU A 117 -18.82 8.75 -16.71
C GLU A 117 -17.50 8.40 -16.02
N TRP A 118 -16.79 7.44 -16.57
CA TRP A 118 -15.54 6.95 -15.99
C TRP A 118 -14.37 7.87 -16.32
N GLY A 119 -13.49 8.06 -15.36
CA GLY A 119 -12.27 8.84 -15.53
C GLY A 119 -12.10 9.94 -14.50
N LEU A 120 -11.19 10.86 -14.79
CA LEU A 120 -10.91 12.01 -13.96
C LEU A 120 -11.77 13.19 -14.39
N ARG A 121 -12.69 13.62 -13.55
CA ARG A 121 -13.54 14.81 -13.74
C ARG A 121 -13.09 15.93 -12.84
N ARG A 122 -13.27 17.14 -13.30
CA ARG A 122 -13.06 18.34 -12.48
C ARG A 122 -14.32 19.19 -12.53
N ASP A 123 -14.89 19.46 -11.39
CA ASP A 123 -15.98 20.38 -11.21
C ASP A 123 -15.56 21.53 -10.28
N ALA A 124 -16.54 22.38 -9.93
CA ALA A 124 -16.33 23.52 -9.02
C ALA A 124 -15.92 23.09 -7.61
N ALA A 125 -16.25 21.86 -7.19
CA ALA A 125 -15.89 21.31 -5.89
C ALA A 125 -14.51 20.64 -5.87
N GLY A 126 -13.91 20.38 -7.05
CA GLY A 126 -12.62 19.76 -7.15
C GLY A 126 -12.51 18.68 -8.22
N ARG A 127 -11.58 17.74 -8.07
CA ARG A 127 -11.38 16.61 -8.95
C ARG A 127 -12.02 15.36 -8.35
N ILE A 128 -12.85 14.69 -9.14
CA ILE A 128 -13.50 13.45 -8.74
C ILE A 128 -13.04 12.36 -9.71
N PRO A 129 -12.05 11.54 -9.37
CA PRO A 129 -11.72 10.35 -10.13
C PRO A 129 -12.78 9.28 -9.89
N SER A 130 -13.34 8.72 -10.94
CA SER A 130 -14.22 7.56 -10.85
C SER A 130 -13.56 6.36 -11.53
N ALA A 131 -13.56 5.21 -10.86
CA ALA A 131 -13.00 3.98 -11.36
C ALA A 131 -14.03 2.85 -11.27
N ARG A 132 -14.15 2.07 -12.34
CA ARG A 132 -15.03 0.91 -12.36
C ARG A 132 -14.40 -0.25 -11.59
N HIS A 133 -15.08 -0.71 -10.54
CA HIS A 133 -14.77 -2.00 -9.93
C HIS A 133 -15.69 -3.06 -10.53
N ARG A 134 -15.12 -4.02 -11.27
CA ARG A 134 -15.86 -5.21 -11.69
C ARG A 134 -15.86 -6.19 -10.51
N ILE A 135 -16.94 -6.26 -9.77
CA ILE A 135 -17.18 -7.36 -8.84
C ILE A 135 -17.36 -8.60 -9.72
N GLN A 136 -16.36 -9.49 -9.79
CA GLN A 136 -16.62 -10.85 -10.21
C GLN A 136 -17.38 -11.51 -9.06
N SER A 137 -18.68 -11.64 -9.22
CA SER A 137 -19.45 -12.55 -8.43
C SER A 137 -18.86 -13.95 -8.67
N SER A 138 -18.14 -14.48 -7.68
CA SER A 138 -17.80 -15.89 -7.63
C SER A 138 -19.14 -16.67 -7.60
N GLY A 139 -19.54 -17.15 -8.77
CA GLY A 139 -20.65 -18.10 -8.88
C GLY A 139 -20.35 -19.26 -7.95
N GLY A 140 -21.27 -19.52 -7.04
CA GLY A 140 -21.18 -20.65 -6.14
C GLY A 140 -21.05 -21.93 -6.95
N VAL A 141 -20.00 -22.66 -6.65
CA VAL A 141 -19.90 -24.09 -7.00
C VAL A 141 -20.77 -24.81 -6.01
N ARG A 142 -21.80 -25.50 -6.55
CA ARG A 142 -22.63 -26.48 -5.83
C ARG A 142 -21.79 -27.71 -5.52
#